data_4bb3258a380aa9dc4dec00e74cc5e373
#
_entry.id   4bb3258a380aa9dc4dec00e74cc5e373
#
_cell.length_a   1.000
_cell.length_b   1.000
_cell.length_c   1.000
_cell.angle_alpha   90.00
_cell.angle_beta   90.00
_cell.angle_gamma   90.00
#
_symmetry.space_group_name_H-M   'P 1'
#
loop_
_entity.id
_entity.type
_entity.pdbx_description
1 polymer ?
#
loop_
_entity_poly.entity_id
_entity_poly.type
_entity_poly.pdbx_seq_one_letter_code
_entity_poly.pdbx_strand_id
1 'polypeptide(L)'
;MVRFTVLASGSKGNSTVVSGGHTRILVDAGLSCRELFRRMRLAEEAPETLDAIVITHEHQDHVNGLAVTARKLGIPVYFTEATHRAWMRWLTPRRQMTYAQWLEQCRKQAAEREAEPEVSTEEAAAEFTDPEEVGTEAEAECQTNGAGLRQRADARSSPTEEPPSTEPPTVKPPSLKEDPTWLPAVEYFRAGEAFSIGDIELSPFTIPHDAADPVGFVLSAEGVRMGFATDLGYIPPNVKEQLRELDLLLLESNHDLEMLRDGPYPWSVKQRVLSRVGHLSNEATAEFLSTSYDGQAAYVILAHLSENNNLPELARVAAERALLGRASLLANRLLLAEQHQPLSAIRF
;
A
#
# COMPACT_ATOMS: atom_id res chain seq x y z
N MET A 1 -16.63 -16.25 -7.68
CA MET A 1 -15.62 -17.20 -7.15
C MET A 1 -14.36 -16.43 -6.81
N VAL A 2 -13.98 -16.40 -5.55
CA VAL A 2 -12.80 -15.67 -5.07
C VAL A 2 -11.53 -16.52 -5.25
N ARG A 3 -10.45 -15.89 -5.73
CA ARG A 3 -9.15 -16.54 -5.87
C ARG A 3 -8.06 -15.69 -5.23
N PHE A 4 -7.12 -16.35 -4.58
CA PHE A 4 -5.94 -15.73 -3.98
C PHE A 4 -4.69 -16.48 -4.45
N THR A 5 -3.80 -15.78 -5.17
CA THR A 5 -2.65 -16.40 -5.84
C THR A 5 -1.38 -15.63 -5.53
N VAL A 6 -0.53 -16.16 -4.65
CA VAL A 6 0.79 -15.57 -4.38
C VAL A 6 1.73 -15.95 -5.52
N LEU A 7 2.20 -14.97 -6.27
CA LEU A 7 3.11 -15.17 -7.40
C LEU A 7 4.57 -15.23 -6.96
N ALA A 8 4.91 -14.49 -5.92
CA ALA A 8 6.21 -14.48 -5.27
C ALA A 8 6.08 -13.80 -3.90
N SER A 9 6.92 -14.23 -2.97
CA SER A 9 7.05 -13.58 -1.66
C SER A 9 8.47 -13.71 -1.12
N GLY A 10 9.10 -12.58 -0.78
CA GLY A 10 10.46 -12.47 -0.25
C GLY A 10 11.23 -11.27 -0.77
N SER A 11 12.47 -11.10 -0.34
CA SER A 11 13.33 -9.91 -0.53
C SER A 11 13.69 -9.58 -2.00
N LYS A 12 13.32 -10.43 -2.97
CA LYS A 12 13.61 -10.21 -4.40
C LYS A 12 12.36 -9.88 -5.23
N GLY A 13 11.21 -9.83 -4.57
CA GLY A 13 9.96 -9.41 -5.21
C GLY A 13 8.74 -10.06 -4.61
N ASN A 14 7.76 -9.23 -4.30
CA ASN A 14 6.47 -9.59 -3.75
C ASN A 14 5.38 -9.26 -4.77
N SER A 15 4.45 -10.18 -4.99
CA SER A 15 3.32 -9.95 -5.88
C SER A 15 2.24 -10.99 -5.63
N THR A 16 1.00 -10.54 -5.44
CA THR A 16 -0.15 -11.40 -5.19
C THR A 16 -1.32 -10.96 -6.04
N VAL A 17 -1.98 -11.90 -6.74
CA VAL A 17 -3.23 -11.65 -7.47
C VAL A 17 -4.41 -12.00 -6.57
N VAL A 18 -5.37 -11.09 -6.45
CA VAL A 18 -6.64 -11.32 -5.78
C VAL A 18 -7.76 -11.10 -6.79
N SER A 19 -8.65 -12.06 -6.90
CA SER A 19 -9.78 -12.01 -7.83
C SER A 19 -11.09 -12.14 -7.08
N GLY A 20 -12.00 -11.22 -7.32
CA GLY A 20 -13.41 -11.30 -6.98
C GLY A 20 -14.22 -11.97 -8.09
N GLY A 21 -15.53 -11.71 -8.16
CA GLY A 21 -16.41 -12.21 -9.21
C GLY A 21 -16.07 -11.65 -10.58
N HIS A 22 -15.75 -10.37 -10.66
CA HIS A 22 -15.50 -9.66 -11.93
C HIS A 22 -14.19 -8.88 -11.93
N THR A 23 -13.62 -8.57 -10.78
CA THR A 23 -12.43 -7.72 -10.62
C THR A 23 -11.20 -8.55 -10.25
N ARG A 24 -10.05 -8.17 -10.80
CA ARG A 24 -8.74 -8.73 -10.47
C ARG A 24 -7.75 -7.63 -10.16
N ILE A 25 -7.18 -7.68 -8.99
CA ILE A 25 -6.15 -6.73 -8.56
C ILE A 25 -4.82 -7.44 -8.33
N LEU A 26 -3.75 -6.71 -8.59
CA LEU A 26 -2.40 -7.10 -8.21
C LEU A 26 -2.00 -6.33 -6.97
N VAL A 27 -1.73 -7.01 -5.86
CA VAL A 27 -1.11 -6.43 -4.68
C VAL A 27 0.39 -6.57 -4.82
N ASP A 28 1.08 -5.45 -4.93
CA ASP A 28 2.49 -5.28 -5.22
C ASP A 28 2.97 -5.82 -6.57
N ALA A 29 3.92 -5.11 -7.16
CA ALA A 29 4.54 -5.42 -8.45
C ALA A 29 6.07 -5.50 -8.31
N GLY A 30 6.55 -6.29 -7.35
CA GLY A 30 7.98 -6.40 -7.01
C GLY A 30 8.81 -7.17 -8.01
N LEU A 31 8.19 -8.00 -8.85
CA LEU A 31 8.86 -8.71 -9.93
C LEU A 31 8.95 -7.84 -11.19
N SER A 32 9.96 -8.07 -12.04
CA SER A 32 9.96 -7.47 -13.39
C SER A 32 8.67 -7.84 -14.14
N CYS A 33 8.13 -6.94 -14.96
CA CYS A 33 6.90 -7.16 -15.72
C CYS A 33 6.92 -8.49 -16.52
N ARG A 34 8.08 -8.85 -17.11
CA ARG A 34 8.25 -10.12 -17.85
C ARG A 34 8.10 -11.32 -16.91
N GLU A 35 8.73 -11.29 -15.76
CA GLU A 35 8.69 -12.37 -14.78
C GLU A 35 7.31 -12.47 -14.12
N LEU A 36 6.71 -11.33 -13.79
CA LEU A 36 5.35 -11.24 -13.29
C LEU A 36 4.36 -11.95 -14.23
N PHE A 37 4.37 -11.59 -15.52
CA PHE A 37 3.48 -12.20 -16.52
C PHE A 37 3.77 -13.69 -16.75
N ARG A 38 5.05 -14.10 -16.66
CA ARG A 38 5.41 -15.52 -16.73
C ARG A 38 4.78 -16.30 -15.57
N ARG A 39 4.90 -15.79 -14.33
CA ARG A 39 4.35 -16.46 -13.13
C ARG A 39 2.84 -16.44 -13.12
N MET A 40 2.21 -15.35 -13.52
CA MET A 40 0.76 -15.32 -13.67
C MET A 40 0.26 -16.44 -14.57
N ARG A 41 0.85 -16.60 -15.77
CA ARG A 41 0.47 -17.69 -16.68
C ARG A 41 0.73 -19.08 -16.11
N LEU A 42 1.80 -19.27 -15.34
CA LEU A 42 2.08 -20.54 -14.65
C LEU A 42 1.02 -20.84 -13.57
N ALA A 43 0.46 -19.80 -12.95
CA ALA A 43 -0.58 -19.92 -11.95
C ALA A 43 -2.00 -19.87 -12.55
N GLU A 44 -2.13 -20.00 -13.88
CA GLU A 44 -3.40 -19.91 -14.62
C GLU A 44 -4.13 -18.55 -14.43
N GLU A 45 -3.37 -17.48 -14.20
CA GLU A 45 -3.85 -16.11 -14.18
C GLU A 45 -3.48 -15.41 -15.50
N ALA A 46 -4.43 -14.74 -16.12
CA ALA A 46 -4.20 -13.98 -17.35
C ALA A 46 -3.78 -12.53 -17.00
N PRO A 47 -2.55 -12.10 -17.34
CA PRO A 47 -2.10 -10.75 -17.02
C PRO A 47 -2.99 -9.63 -17.59
N GLU A 48 -3.57 -9.88 -18.75
CA GLU A 48 -4.40 -8.94 -19.50
C GLU A 48 -5.77 -8.68 -18.84
N THR A 49 -6.11 -9.44 -17.83
CA THR A 49 -7.37 -9.30 -17.07
C THR A 49 -7.21 -8.58 -15.73
N LEU A 50 -6.03 -8.04 -15.46
CA LEU A 50 -5.82 -7.19 -14.28
C LEU A 50 -6.50 -5.83 -14.48
N ASP A 51 -7.26 -5.41 -13.48
CA ASP A 51 -7.99 -4.13 -13.48
C ASP A 51 -7.21 -3.03 -12.77
N ALA A 52 -6.40 -3.36 -11.77
CA ALA A 52 -5.63 -2.40 -10.99
C ALA A 52 -4.40 -3.02 -10.32
N ILE A 53 -3.46 -2.16 -9.92
CA ILE A 53 -2.34 -2.51 -9.03
C ILE A 53 -2.50 -1.72 -7.73
N VAL A 54 -2.34 -2.38 -6.59
CA VAL A 54 -2.38 -1.77 -5.25
C VAL A 54 -1.01 -1.96 -4.61
N ILE A 55 -0.43 -0.89 -4.07
CA ILE A 55 0.91 -0.91 -3.49
C ILE A 55 0.84 -0.78 -1.98
N THR A 56 1.53 -1.69 -1.28
CA THR A 56 1.66 -1.69 0.18
C THR A 56 2.63 -0.61 0.66
N HIS A 57 3.79 -0.50 0.02
CA HIS A 57 4.83 0.50 0.31
C HIS A 57 5.86 0.57 -0.84
N GLU A 58 6.79 1.53 -0.78
CA GLU A 58 7.69 1.90 -1.88
C GLU A 58 8.97 1.07 -2.02
N HIS A 59 9.25 0.08 -1.19
CA HIS A 59 10.48 -0.71 -1.30
C HIS A 59 10.59 -1.43 -2.64
N GLN A 60 11.82 -1.58 -3.10
CA GLN A 60 12.11 -2.08 -4.45
C GLN A 60 11.49 -3.44 -4.75
N ASP A 61 11.48 -4.33 -3.79
CA ASP A 61 10.87 -5.66 -3.90
C ASP A 61 9.33 -5.66 -3.92
N HIS A 62 8.70 -4.47 -3.80
CA HIS A 62 7.25 -4.26 -3.98
C HIS A 62 6.91 -3.46 -5.24
N VAL A 63 7.85 -2.68 -5.78
CA VAL A 63 7.57 -1.76 -6.90
C VAL A 63 8.49 -1.89 -8.12
N ASN A 64 9.43 -2.84 -8.13
CA ASN A 64 10.45 -2.97 -9.19
C ASN A 64 9.87 -3.07 -10.62
N GLY A 65 8.75 -3.76 -10.80
CA GLY A 65 8.07 -3.90 -12.09
C GLY A 65 6.91 -2.96 -12.33
N LEU A 66 6.58 -2.11 -11.35
CA LEU A 66 5.35 -1.33 -11.31
C LEU A 66 5.12 -0.48 -12.57
N ALA A 67 6.04 0.45 -12.86
CA ALA A 67 5.87 1.38 -13.98
C ALA A 67 5.72 0.66 -15.33
N VAL A 68 6.49 -0.40 -15.55
CA VAL A 68 6.43 -1.17 -16.81
C VAL A 68 5.11 -1.94 -16.90
N THR A 69 4.67 -2.54 -15.79
CA THR A 69 3.44 -3.35 -15.74
C THR A 69 2.20 -2.49 -15.93
N ALA A 70 2.08 -1.40 -15.16
CA ALA A 70 0.96 -0.47 -15.26
C ALA A 70 0.82 0.13 -16.66
N ARG A 71 1.93 0.60 -17.26
CA ARG A 71 1.96 1.14 -18.63
C ARG A 71 1.54 0.13 -19.67
N LYS A 72 2.05 -1.10 -19.56
CA LYS A 72 1.77 -2.16 -20.52
C LYS A 72 0.31 -2.59 -20.52
N LEU A 73 -0.33 -2.58 -19.36
CA LEU A 73 -1.73 -2.93 -19.19
C LEU A 73 -2.68 -1.74 -19.31
N GLY A 74 -2.17 -0.49 -19.15
CA GLY A 74 -2.99 0.71 -19.17
C GLY A 74 -3.91 0.84 -17.94
N ILE A 75 -3.53 0.24 -16.79
CA ILE A 75 -4.38 0.14 -15.59
C ILE A 75 -3.95 1.14 -14.50
N PRO A 76 -4.88 1.57 -13.63
CA PRO A 76 -4.60 2.46 -12.52
C PRO A 76 -3.72 1.79 -11.45
N VAL A 77 -2.99 2.64 -10.71
CA VAL A 77 -2.19 2.24 -9.56
C VAL A 77 -2.69 2.98 -8.31
N TYR A 78 -2.95 2.23 -7.27
CA TYR A 78 -3.44 2.70 -5.98
C TYR A 78 -2.28 2.75 -4.98
N PHE A 79 -2.10 3.91 -4.32
CA PHE A 79 -1.06 4.16 -3.31
C PHE A 79 -1.62 4.92 -2.12
N THR A 80 -0.90 4.95 -1.00
CA THR A 80 -0.95 6.14 -0.14
C THR A 80 -0.15 7.27 -0.80
N GLU A 81 -0.51 8.53 -0.53
CA GLU A 81 0.18 9.67 -1.15
C GLU A 81 1.67 9.72 -0.77
N ALA A 82 2.00 9.35 0.47
CA ALA A 82 3.38 9.34 0.95
C ALA A 82 4.23 8.26 0.26
N THR A 83 3.67 7.05 0.09
CA THR A 83 4.29 5.96 -0.68
C THR A 83 4.55 6.37 -2.13
N HIS A 84 3.58 6.97 -2.81
CA HIS A 84 3.76 7.44 -4.19
C HIS A 84 4.86 8.51 -4.30
N ARG A 85 4.87 9.50 -3.40
CA ARG A 85 5.93 10.53 -3.35
C ARG A 85 7.31 9.93 -3.08
N ALA A 86 7.40 8.92 -2.23
CA ALA A 86 8.65 8.24 -1.93
C ALA A 86 9.14 7.42 -3.13
N TRP A 87 8.25 6.69 -3.80
CA TRP A 87 8.55 5.96 -5.03
C TRP A 87 9.04 6.89 -6.15
N MET A 88 8.37 8.03 -6.39
CA MET A 88 8.82 9.03 -7.39
C MET A 88 10.22 9.57 -7.07
N ARG A 89 10.51 9.85 -5.78
CA ARG A 89 11.85 10.32 -5.36
C ARG A 89 12.95 9.29 -5.63
N TRP A 90 12.62 8.01 -5.55
CA TRP A 90 13.54 6.92 -5.87
C TRP A 90 13.93 6.89 -7.36
N LEU A 91 12.96 7.11 -8.23
CA LEU A 91 13.14 7.08 -9.68
C LEU A 91 13.72 8.38 -10.26
N THR A 92 13.57 9.49 -9.54
CA THR A 92 14.09 10.78 -9.98
C THR A 92 15.56 10.88 -9.57
N PRO A 93 16.52 10.94 -10.52
CA PRO A 93 17.91 11.09 -10.16
C PRO A 93 18.07 12.39 -9.38
N ARG A 94 18.55 12.31 -8.14
CA ARG A 94 18.97 13.49 -7.41
C ARG A 94 20.06 14.14 -8.26
N ARG A 95 19.79 15.31 -8.82
CA ARG A 95 20.82 16.16 -9.38
C ARG A 95 21.81 16.42 -8.23
N GLN A 96 22.91 15.69 -8.20
CA GLN A 96 24.00 16.00 -7.28
C GLN A 96 24.52 17.35 -7.72
N MET A 97 24.05 18.39 -7.05
CA MET A 97 24.54 19.74 -7.23
C MET A 97 25.96 19.74 -6.69
N THR A 98 26.94 20.09 -7.53
CA THR A 98 28.30 20.27 -7.06
C THR A 98 28.33 21.38 -6.01
N TYR A 99 29.32 21.37 -5.11
CA TYR A 99 29.46 22.44 -4.11
C TYR A 99 29.50 23.84 -4.73
N ALA A 100 30.12 23.98 -5.92
CA ALA A 100 30.12 25.23 -6.67
C ALA A 100 28.70 25.66 -7.13
N GLN A 101 27.88 24.76 -7.63
CA GLN A 101 26.49 25.03 -8.01
C GLN A 101 25.63 25.36 -6.80
N TRP A 102 25.85 24.69 -5.66
CA TRP A 102 25.17 24.99 -4.41
C TRP A 102 25.52 26.40 -3.90
N LEU A 103 26.79 26.78 -3.91
CA LEU A 103 27.24 28.13 -3.54
C LEU A 103 26.63 29.20 -4.46
N GLU A 104 26.54 28.94 -5.76
CA GLU A 104 25.94 29.87 -6.71
C GLU A 104 24.44 30.04 -6.46
N GLN A 105 23.74 28.97 -6.13
CA GLN A 105 22.32 29.03 -5.77
C GLN A 105 22.10 29.77 -4.44
N CYS A 106 22.92 29.54 -3.43
CA CYS A 106 22.88 30.31 -2.17
C CYS A 106 23.11 31.82 -2.42
N ARG A 107 24.04 32.18 -3.28
CA ARG A 107 24.29 33.58 -3.64
C ARG A 107 23.09 34.21 -4.36
N LYS A 108 22.46 33.48 -5.28
CA LYS A 108 21.22 33.97 -5.96
C LYS A 108 20.10 34.19 -4.98
N GLN A 109 19.86 33.23 -4.07
CA GLN A 109 18.82 33.35 -3.05
C GLN A 109 19.09 34.49 -2.05
N ALA A 110 20.36 34.74 -1.71
CA ALA A 110 20.74 35.87 -0.87
C ALA A 110 20.47 37.21 -1.59
N ALA A 111 20.86 37.30 -2.86
CA ALA A 111 20.60 38.51 -3.68
C ALA A 111 19.11 38.78 -3.92
N GLU A 112 18.30 37.72 -4.06
CA GLU A 112 16.83 37.83 -4.18
C GLU A 112 16.20 38.32 -2.89
N ARG A 113 16.66 37.88 -1.72
CA ARG A 113 16.21 38.38 -0.40
C ARG A 113 16.62 39.82 -0.14
N GLU A 114 17.78 40.25 -0.61
CA GLU A 114 18.24 41.66 -0.51
C GLU A 114 17.50 42.56 -1.49
N ALA A 115 16.91 42.01 -2.56
CA ALA A 115 16.14 42.74 -3.56
C ALA A 115 14.64 42.84 -3.22
N GLU A 116 14.12 42.12 -2.25
CA GLU A 116 12.76 42.32 -1.75
C GLU A 116 12.72 43.65 -0.97
N PRO A 117 11.83 44.60 -1.31
CA PRO A 117 11.71 45.88 -0.60
C PRO A 117 11.32 45.60 0.85
N GLU A 118 12.10 46.16 1.80
CA GLU A 118 11.75 46.15 3.23
C GLU A 118 10.33 46.73 3.36
N VAL A 119 9.37 45.87 3.66
CA VAL A 119 8.04 46.31 4.09
C VAL A 119 8.26 47.02 5.42
N SER A 120 8.10 48.34 5.42
CA SER A 120 8.27 49.17 6.59
C SER A 120 7.43 48.65 7.77
N THR A 121 8.10 48.33 8.86
CA THR A 121 7.52 47.83 10.11
C THR A 121 6.73 48.90 10.90
N GLU A 122 6.18 49.92 10.25
CA GLU A 122 5.43 51.00 10.93
C GLU A 122 3.91 50.77 11.04
N GLU A 123 3.35 49.75 10.31
CA GLU A 123 1.91 49.47 10.38
C GLU A 123 1.51 48.29 11.30
N ALA A 124 2.45 47.63 11.98
CA ALA A 124 2.16 46.47 12.83
C ALA A 124 2.15 46.79 14.37
N ALA A 125 2.19 48.10 14.75
CA ALA A 125 2.25 48.51 16.15
C ALA A 125 0.94 49.07 16.74
N ALA A 126 -0.18 48.89 16.02
CA ALA A 126 -1.48 49.35 16.49
C ALA A 126 -2.52 48.24 16.47
N GLU A 127 -2.43 47.29 17.38
CA GLU A 127 -3.56 46.46 17.84
C GLU A 127 -3.06 45.33 18.75
N PHE A 128 -2.59 45.71 19.96
CA PHE A 128 -2.52 44.79 21.08
C PHE A 128 -3.08 45.53 22.28
N THR A 129 -4.41 45.46 22.44
CA THR A 129 -5.08 45.73 23.70
C THR A 129 -5.63 44.40 24.20
N ASP A 130 -5.11 43.99 25.35
CA ASP A 130 -5.66 42.94 26.20
C ASP A 130 -7.15 43.17 26.46
N PRO A 131 -7.97 42.13 26.50
CA PRO A 131 -9.15 42.10 27.32
C PRO A 131 -9.05 41.02 28.41
N GLU A 132 -9.13 41.52 29.63
CA GLU A 132 -9.42 40.78 30.84
C GLU A 132 -10.69 39.93 30.74
N GLU A 133 -10.67 38.91 31.57
CA GLU A 133 -11.74 37.98 31.92
C GLU A 133 -13.15 38.62 31.98
N VAL A 134 -14.17 37.90 31.57
CA VAL A 134 -15.41 37.62 32.31
C VAL A 134 -16.19 36.49 31.64
N GLY A 135 -16.66 35.58 32.46
CA GLY A 135 -17.31 34.34 32.12
C GLY A 135 -18.79 34.42 31.73
N THR A 136 -19.35 33.24 31.73
CA THR A 136 -20.75 32.79 31.79
C THR A 136 -21.51 32.54 30.47
N GLU A 137 -21.82 31.28 30.32
CA GLU A 137 -23.05 30.61 29.87
C GLU A 137 -24.10 31.42 29.05
N ALA A 138 -24.51 30.86 27.92
CA ALA A 138 -25.95 30.67 27.61
C ALA A 138 -26.15 29.83 26.36
N GLU A 139 -26.97 28.84 26.52
CA GLU A 139 -27.66 28.06 25.48
C GLU A 139 -28.58 28.95 24.62
N ALA A 140 -28.86 28.52 23.39
CA ALA A 140 -30.19 28.50 22.77
C ALA A 140 -30.10 28.33 21.23
N GLU A 141 -30.56 27.24 20.79
CA GLU A 141 -31.81 27.00 20.02
C GLU A 141 -31.75 27.22 18.53
N CYS A 142 -32.03 26.11 17.92
CA CYS A 142 -32.57 25.76 16.63
C CYS A 142 -33.70 26.71 16.15
N GLN A 143 -33.69 27.15 14.89
CA GLN A 143 -34.93 27.38 14.14
C GLN A 143 -34.77 27.07 12.62
N THR A 144 -35.58 26.14 12.22
CA THR A 144 -35.98 25.79 10.86
C THR A 144 -36.97 26.81 10.27
N ASN A 145 -36.86 27.04 8.96
CA ASN A 145 -37.98 27.37 8.04
C ASN A 145 -37.44 27.23 6.62
N GLY A 146 -37.96 26.53 5.70
CA GLY A 146 -39.33 26.13 5.43
C GLY A 146 -39.89 26.86 4.21
N ALA A 147 -40.06 26.12 3.13
CA ALA A 147 -41.02 26.28 2.05
C ALA A 147 -40.80 27.27 0.91
N GLY A 148 -40.93 26.78 -0.32
CA GLY A 148 -41.81 27.39 -1.29
C GLY A 148 -41.60 26.97 -2.76
N LEU A 149 -42.45 26.05 -3.20
CA LEU A 149 -42.70 25.65 -4.59
C LEU A 149 -43.07 26.82 -5.53
N ARG A 150 -42.74 26.75 -6.82
CA ARG A 150 -43.68 26.60 -7.97
C ARG A 150 -43.00 26.69 -9.32
N GLN A 151 -43.08 25.66 -10.07
CA GLN A 151 -43.54 25.42 -11.44
C GLN A 151 -43.81 26.65 -12.35
N ARG A 152 -43.27 26.68 -13.58
CA ARG A 152 -44.01 26.37 -14.81
C ARG A 152 -43.12 26.36 -16.05
N ALA A 153 -43.44 25.43 -16.90
CA ALA A 153 -42.95 25.15 -18.22
C ALA A 153 -43.24 26.28 -19.23
N ASP A 154 -42.41 26.37 -20.27
CA ASP A 154 -42.90 26.45 -21.64
C ASP A 154 -41.82 26.01 -22.63
N ALA A 155 -42.23 25.17 -23.53
CA ALA A 155 -41.49 24.57 -24.62
C ALA A 155 -41.32 25.56 -25.78
N ARG A 156 -40.07 25.65 -26.35
CA ARG A 156 -39.90 25.93 -27.76
C ARG A 156 -38.70 25.17 -28.32
N SER A 157 -39.01 24.28 -29.23
CA SER A 157 -38.11 23.54 -30.12
C SER A 157 -37.30 24.48 -31.02
N SER A 158 -35.99 24.26 -31.13
CA SER A 158 -35.16 24.69 -32.22
C SER A 158 -34.05 23.67 -32.48
N PRO A 159 -33.52 23.51 -33.68
CA PRO A 159 -32.92 22.29 -34.18
C PRO A 159 -31.56 21.98 -33.58
N THR A 160 -31.35 20.71 -33.31
CA THR A 160 -30.08 20.09 -32.90
C THR A 160 -29.04 20.24 -33.99
N GLU A 161 -28.07 21.12 -33.79
CA GLU A 161 -26.75 21.00 -34.38
C GLU A 161 -25.92 20.09 -33.47
N GLU A 162 -25.53 18.91 -33.97
CA GLU A 162 -24.55 18.05 -33.32
C GLU A 162 -23.23 18.83 -33.16
N PRO A 163 -22.64 18.87 -31.93
CA PRO A 163 -21.32 19.44 -31.78
C PRO A 163 -20.29 18.52 -32.46
N PRO A 164 -19.27 19.09 -33.14
CA PRO A 164 -18.22 18.28 -33.74
C PRO A 164 -17.54 17.41 -32.68
N SER A 165 -17.46 16.12 -32.93
CA SER A 165 -16.71 15.15 -32.13
C SER A 165 -15.22 15.49 -32.21
N THR A 166 -14.75 16.34 -31.30
CA THR A 166 -13.33 16.50 -31.04
C THR A 166 -12.93 15.38 -30.08
N GLU A 167 -12.48 14.25 -30.62
CA GLU A 167 -11.71 13.30 -29.85
C GLU A 167 -10.53 14.07 -29.22
N PRO A 168 -10.30 13.92 -27.89
CA PRO A 168 -9.13 14.55 -27.27
C PRO A 168 -7.88 14.01 -27.94
N PRO A 169 -6.84 14.84 -28.19
CA PRO A 169 -5.61 14.40 -28.82
C PRO A 169 -5.03 13.25 -28.01
N THR A 170 -4.89 12.07 -28.61
CA THR A 170 -4.24 10.92 -28.04
C THR A 170 -2.75 11.21 -27.89
N VAL A 171 -2.39 11.86 -26.78
CA VAL A 171 -0.99 12.08 -26.44
C VAL A 171 -0.38 10.71 -26.14
N LYS A 172 0.59 10.29 -26.96
CA LYS A 172 1.29 9.03 -26.73
C LYS A 172 1.99 9.08 -25.37
N PRO A 173 1.82 8.06 -24.51
CA PRO A 173 2.44 8.05 -23.20
C PRO A 173 3.97 8.13 -23.31
N PRO A 174 4.67 8.86 -22.43
CA PRO A 174 6.12 8.99 -22.45
C PRO A 174 6.80 7.63 -22.23
N SER A 175 7.96 7.45 -22.83
CA SER A 175 8.78 6.27 -22.55
C SER A 175 9.37 6.31 -21.15
N LEU A 176 9.83 5.16 -20.61
CA LEU A 176 10.53 5.09 -19.32
C LEU A 176 11.81 5.95 -19.26
N LYS A 177 12.43 6.23 -20.40
CA LYS A 177 13.62 7.10 -20.48
C LYS A 177 13.27 8.57 -20.38
N GLU A 178 12.08 8.96 -20.89
CA GLU A 178 11.58 10.33 -20.87
C GLU A 178 10.99 10.68 -19.51
N ASP A 179 10.19 9.79 -18.96
CA ASP A 179 9.62 9.94 -17.61
C ASP A 179 9.49 8.57 -16.92
N PRO A 180 10.40 8.20 -16.04
CA PRO A 180 10.32 6.92 -15.34
C PRO A 180 9.17 6.86 -14.32
N THR A 181 8.64 8.00 -13.90
CA THR A 181 7.58 8.10 -12.87
C THR A 181 6.16 8.11 -13.44
N TRP A 182 6.01 8.28 -14.75
CA TRP A 182 4.68 8.34 -15.36
C TRP A 182 3.91 7.04 -15.20
N LEU A 183 2.65 7.13 -14.79
CA LEU A 183 1.69 6.03 -14.68
C LEU A 183 0.42 6.38 -15.46
N PRO A 184 -0.33 5.39 -16.00
CA PRO A 184 -1.57 5.63 -16.74
C PRO A 184 -2.63 6.38 -15.94
N ALA A 185 -2.81 5.99 -14.68
CA ALA A 185 -3.65 6.64 -13.70
C ALA A 185 -3.10 6.36 -12.30
N VAL A 186 -3.28 7.30 -11.39
CA VAL A 186 -2.89 7.19 -9.98
C VAL A 186 -4.11 7.52 -9.13
N GLU A 187 -4.44 6.62 -8.22
CA GLU A 187 -5.51 6.76 -7.25
C GLU A 187 -4.93 6.71 -5.83
N TYR A 188 -5.47 7.53 -4.94
CA TYR A 188 -4.99 7.58 -3.56
C TYR A 188 -6.00 7.00 -2.59
N PHE A 189 -5.49 6.25 -1.63
CA PHE A 189 -6.23 5.79 -0.45
C PHE A 189 -5.52 6.20 0.85
N ARG A 190 -6.19 6.02 1.98
CA ARG A 190 -5.63 6.28 3.32
C ARG A 190 -5.78 5.07 4.21
N ALA A 191 -4.76 4.81 5.04
CA ALA A 191 -4.87 3.79 6.09
C ALA A 191 -6.04 4.13 7.04
N GLY A 192 -6.86 3.11 7.35
CA GLY A 192 -8.05 3.25 8.17
C GLY A 192 -9.33 3.63 7.43
N GLU A 193 -9.27 3.97 6.14
CA GLU A 193 -10.43 4.28 5.31
C GLU A 193 -10.63 3.17 4.26
N ALA A 194 -11.74 2.45 4.33
CA ALA A 194 -12.04 1.41 3.34
C ALA A 194 -12.40 2.02 1.99
N PHE A 195 -12.01 1.35 0.90
CA PHE A 195 -12.34 1.72 -0.46
C PHE A 195 -12.59 0.46 -1.31
N SER A 196 -13.17 0.63 -2.50
CA SER A 196 -13.47 -0.50 -3.38
C SER A 196 -12.84 -0.34 -4.76
N ILE A 197 -12.39 -1.45 -5.31
CA ILE A 197 -12.01 -1.58 -6.71
C ILE A 197 -12.94 -2.65 -7.31
N GLY A 198 -13.91 -2.21 -8.10
CA GLY A 198 -14.96 -3.09 -8.60
C GLY A 198 -15.72 -3.78 -7.47
N ASP A 199 -15.70 -5.11 -7.42
CA ASP A 199 -16.37 -5.95 -6.42
C ASP A 199 -15.43 -6.43 -5.28
N ILE A 200 -14.24 -5.84 -5.17
CA ILE A 200 -13.29 -6.09 -4.07
C ILE A 200 -13.24 -4.86 -3.16
N GLU A 201 -13.59 -5.03 -1.89
CA GLU A 201 -13.39 -4.02 -0.86
C GLU A 201 -12.01 -4.19 -0.23
N LEU A 202 -11.29 -3.09 -0.02
CA LEU A 202 -9.98 -3.04 0.62
C LEU A 202 -10.06 -2.17 1.86
N SER A 203 -9.68 -2.73 3.00
CA SER A 203 -9.52 -2.02 4.27
C SER A 203 -8.03 -1.94 4.62
N PRO A 204 -7.34 -0.84 4.25
CA PRO A 204 -5.93 -0.65 4.56
C PRO A 204 -5.72 -0.31 6.03
N PHE A 205 -4.67 -0.85 6.63
CA PHE A 205 -4.26 -0.52 8.01
C PHE A 205 -2.75 -0.30 8.08
N THR A 206 -2.32 0.66 8.90
CA THR A 206 -0.89 0.97 9.08
C THR A 206 -0.17 -0.19 9.77
N ILE A 207 0.99 -0.55 9.24
CA ILE A 207 1.92 -1.53 9.80
C ILE A 207 3.25 -0.85 10.20
N PRO A 208 3.96 -1.35 11.23
CA PRO A 208 5.24 -0.78 11.65
C PRO A 208 6.37 -1.28 10.75
N HIS A 209 6.75 -0.47 9.75
CA HIS A 209 7.85 -0.75 8.84
C HIS A 209 8.62 0.52 8.49
N ASP A 210 9.87 0.41 8.04
CA ASP A 210 10.74 1.53 7.69
C ASP A 210 10.51 2.07 6.26
N ALA A 211 9.25 2.35 5.97
CA ALA A 211 8.78 2.93 4.72
C ALA A 211 8.00 4.24 4.97
N ALA A 212 7.62 4.96 3.91
CA ALA A 212 7.00 6.28 4.04
C ALA A 212 5.60 6.24 4.68
N ASP A 213 4.79 5.25 4.30
CA ASP A 213 3.43 5.03 4.84
C ASP A 213 2.99 3.59 4.52
N PRO A 214 3.60 2.61 5.19
CA PRO A 214 3.39 1.20 4.89
C PRO A 214 2.04 0.70 5.41
N VAL A 215 1.36 -0.10 4.58
CA VAL A 215 0.04 -0.65 4.91
C VAL A 215 -0.05 -2.15 4.69
N GLY A 216 -0.79 -2.81 5.57
CA GLY A 216 -1.41 -4.10 5.31
C GLY A 216 -2.85 -3.92 4.85
N PHE A 217 -3.50 -4.99 4.42
CA PHE A 217 -4.88 -4.97 3.94
C PHE A 217 -5.73 -6.10 4.53
N VAL A 218 -6.99 -5.81 4.77
CA VAL A 218 -8.05 -6.82 4.72
C VAL A 218 -8.81 -6.61 3.42
N LEU A 219 -8.84 -7.65 2.59
CA LEU A 219 -9.53 -7.66 1.30
C LEU A 219 -10.80 -8.48 1.46
N SER A 220 -11.93 -7.97 1.00
CA SER A 220 -13.22 -8.65 1.09
C SER A 220 -13.86 -8.75 -0.30
N ALA A 221 -14.24 -9.96 -0.70
CA ALA A 221 -14.93 -10.22 -1.96
C ALA A 221 -15.88 -11.41 -1.79
N GLU A 222 -17.12 -11.31 -2.27
CA GLU A 222 -18.13 -12.38 -2.20
C GLU A 222 -18.30 -13.00 -0.78
N GLY A 223 -18.11 -12.21 0.28
CA GLY A 223 -18.16 -12.67 1.67
C GLY A 223 -16.91 -13.35 2.20
N VAL A 224 -15.85 -13.49 1.40
CA VAL A 224 -14.53 -14.03 1.79
C VAL A 224 -13.64 -12.88 2.26
N ARG A 225 -13.01 -13.03 3.44
CA ARG A 225 -12.10 -12.03 4.03
C ARG A 225 -10.67 -12.54 4.06
N MET A 226 -9.76 -11.78 3.46
CA MET A 226 -8.36 -12.16 3.27
C MET A 226 -7.45 -11.10 3.89
N GLY A 227 -6.69 -11.47 4.93
CA GLY A 227 -5.71 -10.61 5.59
C GLY A 227 -4.35 -10.67 4.91
N PHE A 228 -3.72 -9.52 4.73
CA PHE A 228 -2.42 -9.35 4.09
C PHE A 228 -1.52 -8.50 5.01
N ALA A 229 -0.52 -9.11 5.66
CA ALA A 229 0.38 -8.45 6.59
C ALA A 229 1.82 -8.99 6.45
N THR A 230 2.59 -8.34 5.59
CA THR A 230 4.03 -8.55 5.42
C THR A 230 4.77 -7.25 5.72
N ASP A 231 6.08 -7.34 5.94
CA ASP A 231 6.93 -6.19 6.18
C ASP A 231 6.55 -5.44 7.47
N LEU A 232 6.58 -6.14 8.58
CA LEU A 232 6.30 -5.54 9.88
C LEU A 232 7.26 -6.05 10.97
N GLY A 233 7.83 -5.12 11.74
CA GLY A 233 8.80 -5.45 12.79
C GLY A 233 8.17 -6.05 14.04
N TYR A 234 6.86 -5.87 14.26
CA TYR A 234 6.05 -6.48 15.32
C TYR A 234 4.56 -6.34 14.99
N ILE A 235 3.71 -7.08 15.68
CA ILE A 235 2.24 -7.03 15.48
C ILE A 235 1.60 -6.21 16.62
N PRO A 236 1.31 -4.91 16.41
CA PRO A 236 0.66 -4.07 17.42
C PRO A 236 -0.83 -4.41 17.60
N PRO A 237 -1.48 -3.95 18.68
CA PRO A 237 -2.88 -4.28 18.98
C PRO A 237 -3.87 -3.95 17.84
N ASN A 238 -3.69 -2.82 17.17
CA ASN A 238 -4.52 -2.44 16.02
C ASN A 238 -4.40 -3.43 14.86
N VAL A 239 -3.20 -3.93 14.56
CA VAL A 239 -3.00 -4.96 13.53
C VAL A 239 -3.61 -6.29 13.96
N LYS A 240 -3.44 -6.68 15.24
CA LYS A 240 -4.07 -7.91 15.79
C LYS A 240 -5.59 -7.90 15.61
N GLU A 241 -6.23 -6.75 15.76
CA GLU A 241 -7.68 -6.62 15.59
C GLU A 241 -8.09 -6.75 14.13
N GLN A 242 -7.33 -6.18 13.19
CA GLN A 242 -7.59 -6.31 11.75
C GLN A 242 -7.42 -7.75 11.24
N LEU A 243 -6.55 -8.54 11.87
CA LEU A 243 -6.26 -9.93 11.49
C LEU A 243 -7.21 -10.96 12.14
N ARG A 244 -8.42 -10.56 12.53
CA ARG A 244 -9.46 -11.43 13.09
C ARG A 244 -10.55 -11.72 12.07
N GLU A 245 -11.23 -12.84 12.27
CA GLU A 245 -12.38 -13.28 11.47
C GLU A 245 -12.05 -13.34 9.97
N LEU A 246 -10.89 -13.88 9.64
CA LEU A 246 -10.42 -14.05 8.27
C LEU A 246 -10.64 -15.48 7.77
N ASP A 247 -10.90 -15.62 6.48
CA ASP A 247 -10.92 -16.91 5.77
C ASP A 247 -9.51 -17.31 5.30
N LEU A 248 -8.65 -16.31 5.04
CA LEU A 248 -7.26 -16.47 4.66
C LEU A 248 -6.40 -15.43 5.36
N LEU A 249 -5.27 -15.85 5.92
CA LEU A 249 -4.25 -14.98 6.50
C LEU A 249 -2.91 -15.20 5.80
N LEU A 250 -2.40 -14.17 5.12
CA LEU A 250 -1.02 -14.10 4.64
C LEU A 250 -0.22 -13.25 5.63
N LEU A 251 0.74 -13.88 6.29
CA LEU A 251 1.49 -13.29 7.40
C LEU A 251 2.99 -13.48 7.21
N GLU A 252 3.76 -12.46 7.55
CA GLU A 252 5.22 -12.52 7.53
C GLU A 252 5.78 -13.57 8.50
N SER A 253 6.82 -14.28 8.05
CA SER A 253 7.71 -15.12 8.86
C SER A 253 9.11 -15.02 8.26
N ASN A 254 9.77 -13.86 8.49
CA ASN A 254 10.92 -13.47 7.69
C ASN A 254 12.18 -14.23 8.04
N HIS A 255 12.55 -14.32 9.31
CA HIS A 255 13.85 -14.87 9.71
C HIS A 255 13.79 -15.75 10.95
N ASP A 256 14.70 -16.69 11.01
CA ASP A 256 15.08 -17.41 12.22
C ASP A 256 16.12 -16.58 12.99
N LEU A 257 15.96 -16.43 14.30
CA LEU A 257 16.82 -15.58 15.13
C LEU A 257 18.28 -16.04 15.17
N GLU A 258 18.51 -17.35 15.19
CA GLU A 258 19.87 -17.91 15.24
C GLU A 258 20.54 -17.76 13.87
N MET A 259 19.82 -18.07 12.78
CA MET A 259 20.32 -17.89 11.43
C MET A 259 20.63 -16.40 11.13
N LEU A 260 19.79 -15.48 11.59
CA LEU A 260 20.06 -14.04 11.42
C LEU A 260 21.28 -13.62 12.25
N ARG A 261 21.40 -14.09 13.52
CA ARG A 261 22.56 -13.78 14.38
C ARG A 261 23.85 -14.21 13.74
N ASP A 262 23.92 -15.45 13.24
CA ASP A 262 25.12 -16.09 12.73
C ASP A 262 25.30 -15.90 11.21
N GLY A 263 24.27 -15.42 10.51
CA GLY A 263 24.21 -15.24 9.07
C GLY A 263 25.15 -14.15 8.51
N PRO A 264 25.20 -14.03 7.19
CA PRO A 264 26.23 -13.22 6.48
C PRO A 264 25.98 -11.70 6.53
N TYR A 265 24.84 -11.24 7.03
CA TYR A 265 24.49 -9.83 7.00
C TYR A 265 25.41 -9.00 7.91
N PRO A 266 25.81 -7.78 7.48
CA PRO A 266 26.48 -6.82 8.35
C PRO A 266 25.63 -6.50 9.59
N TRP A 267 26.28 -6.17 10.71
CA TRP A 267 25.60 -5.90 11.97
C TRP A 267 24.51 -4.81 11.85
N SER A 268 24.76 -3.75 11.09
CA SER A 268 23.79 -2.68 10.84
C SER A 268 22.50 -3.20 10.15
N VAL A 269 22.63 -4.16 9.24
CA VAL A 269 21.47 -4.79 8.58
C VAL A 269 20.74 -5.68 9.56
N LYS A 270 21.45 -6.49 10.36
CA LYS A 270 20.85 -7.32 11.42
C LYS A 270 20.05 -6.48 12.42
N GLN A 271 20.62 -5.36 12.88
CA GLN A 271 19.91 -4.42 13.77
C GLN A 271 18.66 -3.84 13.14
N ARG A 272 18.69 -3.49 11.85
CA ARG A 272 17.52 -3.01 11.11
C ARG A 272 16.45 -4.09 11.04
N VAL A 273 16.77 -5.31 10.65
CA VAL A 273 15.86 -6.46 10.56
C VAL A 273 15.21 -6.74 11.91
N LEU A 274 15.98 -6.74 13.01
CA LEU A 274 15.51 -6.98 14.38
C LEU A 274 14.78 -5.79 15.02
N SER A 275 14.72 -4.64 14.35
CA SER A 275 14.08 -3.44 14.91
C SER A 275 12.56 -3.54 14.90
N ARG A 276 11.90 -2.64 15.65
CA ARG A 276 10.42 -2.53 15.65
C ARG A 276 9.81 -2.10 14.31
N VAL A 277 10.64 -1.69 13.37
CA VAL A 277 10.24 -1.33 11.99
C VAL A 277 10.94 -2.22 10.96
N GLY A 278 11.53 -3.34 11.41
CA GLY A 278 12.15 -4.35 10.57
C GLY A 278 11.16 -5.41 10.11
N HIS A 279 11.44 -6.68 10.45
CA HIS A 279 10.66 -7.83 9.99
C HIS A 279 10.36 -8.81 11.14
N LEU A 280 9.25 -9.56 11.05
CA LEU A 280 8.89 -10.60 12.02
C LEU A 280 9.83 -11.79 11.95
N SER A 281 10.31 -12.24 13.11
CA SER A 281 10.96 -13.54 13.22
C SER A 281 9.92 -14.69 13.22
N ASN A 282 10.39 -15.91 12.96
CA ASN A 282 9.56 -17.12 13.07
C ASN A 282 8.93 -17.24 14.47
N GLU A 283 9.66 -16.86 15.52
CA GLU A 283 9.18 -16.88 16.90
C GLU A 283 8.08 -15.84 17.15
N ALA A 284 8.25 -14.60 16.63
CA ALA A 284 7.24 -13.56 16.79
C ALA A 284 5.93 -13.91 16.04
N THR A 285 6.05 -14.52 14.86
CA THR A 285 4.91 -15.06 14.11
C THR A 285 4.24 -16.20 14.88
N ALA A 286 5.02 -17.16 15.42
CA ALA A 286 4.51 -18.24 16.23
C ALA A 286 3.84 -17.75 17.53
N GLU A 287 4.40 -16.73 18.19
CA GLU A 287 3.78 -16.10 19.36
C GLU A 287 2.41 -15.51 19.01
N PHE A 288 2.30 -14.77 17.92
CA PHE A 288 1.00 -14.24 17.47
C PHE A 288 0.01 -15.38 17.19
N LEU A 289 0.41 -16.40 16.44
CA LEU A 289 -0.45 -17.53 16.08
C LEU A 289 -0.93 -18.30 17.33
N SER A 290 -0.10 -18.43 18.37
CA SER A 290 -0.44 -19.15 19.59
C SER A 290 -1.24 -18.33 20.60
N THR A 291 -1.08 -17.00 20.65
CA THR A 291 -1.66 -16.16 21.71
C THR A 291 -2.82 -15.29 21.27
N SER A 292 -2.73 -14.69 20.07
CA SER A 292 -3.61 -13.60 19.63
C SER A 292 -4.48 -13.94 18.42
N TYR A 293 -4.04 -14.86 17.56
CA TYR A 293 -4.80 -15.33 16.41
C TYR A 293 -6.03 -16.12 16.86
N ASP A 294 -7.19 -15.88 16.23
CA ASP A 294 -8.47 -16.49 16.58
C ASP A 294 -8.66 -17.94 16.07
N GLY A 295 -7.81 -18.40 15.15
CA GLY A 295 -7.85 -19.74 14.59
C GLY A 295 -8.91 -19.96 13.50
N GLN A 296 -9.55 -18.92 12.96
CA GLN A 296 -10.67 -19.05 12.03
C GLN A 296 -10.26 -19.27 10.57
N ALA A 297 -9.13 -18.71 10.13
CA ALA A 297 -8.73 -18.78 8.74
C ALA A 297 -8.54 -20.22 8.26
N ALA A 298 -9.22 -20.59 7.17
CA ALA A 298 -9.05 -21.87 6.52
C ALA A 298 -7.62 -22.04 5.97
N TYR A 299 -6.97 -20.94 5.63
CA TYR A 299 -5.60 -20.91 5.12
C TYR A 299 -4.75 -19.89 5.88
N VAL A 300 -3.61 -20.34 6.41
CA VAL A 300 -2.54 -19.49 6.92
C VAL A 300 -1.35 -19.65 5.99
N ILE A 301 -0.89 -18.56 5.40
CA ILE A 301 0.24 -18.55 4.46
C ILE A 301 1.39 -17.79 5.12
N LEU A 302 2.49 -18.49 5.40
CA LEU A 302 3.72 -17.83 5.81
C LEU A 302 4.39 -17.21 4.58
N ALA A 303 4.75 -15.96 4.69
CA ALA A 303 5.21 -15.15 3.57
C ALA A 303 6.47 -14.37 3.93
N HIS A 304 7.11 -13.77 2.93
CA HIS A 304 8.27 -12.89 3.06
C HIS A 304 9.47 -13.53 3.78
N LEU A 305 9.71 -14.83 3.52
CA LEU A 305 10.82 -15.56 4.09
C LEU A 305 12.16 -15.06 3.53
N SER A 306 13.13 -14.81 4.41
CA SER A 306 14.51 -14.44 4.02
C SER A 306 15.22 -15.65 3.41
N GLU A 307 15.82 -15.49 2.24
CA GLU A 307 16.62 -16.54 1.59
C GLU A 307 17.92 -16.86 2.32
N ASN A 308 18.45 -15.91 3.10
CA ASN A 308 19.75 -16.05 3.76
C ASN A 308 19.66 -16.35 5.27
N ASN A 309 18.55 -15.98 5.89
CA ASN A 309 18.40 -16.01 7.34
C ASN A 309 17.13 -16.80 7.76
N ASN A 310 16.61 -17.64 6.88
CA ASN A 310 15.51 -18.54 7.20
C ASN A 310 15.60 -19.83 6.39
N LEU A 311 14.93 -20.86 6.87
CA LEU A 311 14.61 -22.06 6.11
C LEU A 311 13.09 -22.27 6.17
N PRO A 312 12.44 -22.61 5.05
CA PRO A 312 10.99 -22.89 5.01
C PRO A 312 10.54 -23.89 6.09
N GLU A 313 11.39 -24.88 6.38
CA GLU A 313 11.11 -25.90 7.38
C GLU A 313 11.07 -25.34 8.81
N LEU A 314 11.96 -24.38 9.14
CA LEU A 314 11.99 -23.72 10.46
C LEU A 314 10.74 -22.88 10.66
N ALA A 315 10.40 -22.04 9.67
CA ALA A 315 9.17 -21.25 9.70
C ALA A 315 7.93 -22.14 9.85
N ARG A 316 7.85 -23.24 9.07
CA ARG A 316 6.76 -24.22 9.14
C ARG A 316 6.63 -24.84 10.53
N VAL A 317 7.72 -25.39 11.08
CA VAL A 317 7.73 -26.06 12.38
C VAL A 317 7.32 -25.10 13.51
N ALA A 318 7.79 -23.84 13.47
CA ALA A 318 7.42 -22.83 14.46
C ALA A 318 5.91 -22.55 14.42
N ALA A 319 5.34 -22.34 13.22
CA ALA A 319 3.93 -22.06 13.04
C ALA A 319 3.03 -23.28 13.35
N GLU A 320 3.42 -24.49 12.92
CA GLU A 320 2.67 -25.72 13.22
C GLU A 320 2.56 -25.95 14.74
N ARG A 321 3.66 -25.79 15.48
CA ARG A 321 3.65 -25.88 16.95
C ARG A 321 2.72 -24.84 17.58
N ALA A 322 2.72 -23.61 17.07
CA ALA A 322 1.85 -22.54 17.54
C ALA A 322 0.36 -22.84 17.30
N LEU A 323 0.03 -23.45 16.17
CA LEU A 323 -1.34 -23.78 15.77
C LEU A 323 -1.91 -25.04 16.44
N LEU A 324 -1.07 -25.96 16.96
CA LEU A 324 -1.51 -27.22 17.58
C LEU A 324 -2.53 -27.04 18.74
N GLY A 325 -2.48 -25.91 19.44
CA GLY A 325 -3.44 -25.56 20.50
C GLY A 325 -4.69 -24.82 20.02
N ARG A 326 -4.76 -24.45 18.75
CA ARG A 326 -5.80 -23.58 18.16
C ARG A 326 -6.39 -24.10 16.86
N ALA A 327 -6.01 -25.30 16.43
CA ALA A 327 -6.62 -25.93 15.28
C ALA A 327 -8.13 -26.04 15.52
N SER A 328 -8.91 -25.27 14.78
CA SER A 328 -10.37 -25.43 14.77
C SER A 328 -10.71 -26.77 14.16
N LEU A 329 -11.95 -27.24 14.36
CA LEU A 329 -12.48 -28.47 13.74
C LEU A 329 -12.37 -28.47 12.20
N LEU A 330 -12.01 -27.35 11.59
CA LEU A 330 -11.85 -27.10 10.15
C LEU A 330 -10.39 -27.12 9.71
N ALA A 331 -9.55 -28.01 10.22
CA ALA A 331 -8.19 -28.29 9.71
C ALA A 331 -7.55 -27.12 8.91
N ASN A 332 -7.10 -26.08 9.61
CA ASN A 332 -6.39 -24.97 8.99
C ASN A 332 -5.23 -25.50 8.14
N ARG A 333 -5.13 -25.05 6.91
CA ARG A 333 -4.01 -25.40 6.03
C ARG A 333 -2.91 -24.37 6.19
N LEU A 334 -1.75 -24.82 6.66
CA LEU A 334 -0.53 -24.00 6.68
C LEU A 334 0.20 -24.15 5.35
N LEU A 335 0.40 -23.04 4.66
CA LEU A 335 1.11 -22.95 3.40
C LEU A 335 2.32 -22.03 3.53
N LEU A 336 3.29 -22.16 2.63
CA LEU A 336 4.43 -21.24 2.54
C LEU A 336 4.47 -20.63 1.15
N ALA A 337 4.58 -19.31 1.09
CA ALA A 337 4.81 -18.59 -0.14
C ALA A 337 6.31 -18.52 -0.43
N GLU A 338 6.70 -18.88 -1.64
CA GLU A 338 8.09 -18.97 -2.05
C GLU A 338 8.51 -17.79 -2.92
N GLN A 339 9.82 -17.47 -2.88
CA GLN A 339 10.38 -16.42 -3.71
C GLN A 339 10.39 -16.80 -5.21
N HIS A 340 10.61 -18.06 -5.54
CA HIS A 340 10.96 -18.48 -6.90
C HIS A 340 9.83 -19.11 -7.71
N GLN A 341 8.75 -19.52 -7.06
CA GLN A 341 7.61 -20.14 -7.73
C GLN A 341 6.28 -19.63 -7.16
N PRO A 342 5.23 -19.54 -7.98
CA PRO A 342 3.92 -19.18 -7.50
C PRO A 342 3.32 -20.30 -6.64
N LEU A 343 2.59 -19.88 -5.60
CA LEU A 343 1.72 -20.78 -4.85
C LEU A 343 0.51 -21.14 -5.73
N SER A 344 0.05 -22.37 -5.64
CA SER A 344 -1.20 -22.79 -6.30
C SER A 344 -2.35 -21.89 -5.84
N ALA A 345 -3.18 -21.46 -6.79
CA ALA A 345 -4.30 -20.58 -6.49
C ALA A 345 -5.27 -21.18 -5.45
N ILE A 346 -5.51 -20.46 -4.38
CA ILE A 346 -6.53 -20.79 -3.38
C ILE A 346 -7.87 -20.27 -3.90
N ARG A 347 -8.90 -21.10 -3.81
CA ARG A 347 -10.25 -20.82 -4.33
C ARG A 347 -11.26 -21.00 -3.19
N PHE A 348 -12.19 -20.04 -3.12
CA PHE A 348 -13.33 -20.02 -2.21
C PHE A 348 -14.65 -20.02 -2.96
#